data_4cf2722273be7050d4a9416a35a7e24b
#
_entry.id   4cf2722273be7050d4a9416a35a7e24b
#
_cell.length_a   1.000
_cell.length_b   1.000
_cell.length_c   1.000
_cell.angle_alpha   90.00
_cell.angle_beta   90.00
_cell.angle_gamma   90.00
#
_symmetry.space_group_name_H-M   'P 1'
#
loop_
_entity.id
_entity.type
_entity.pdbx_description
1 polymer ?
#
loop_
_entity_poly.entity_id
_entity_poly.type
_entity_poly.pdbx_seq_one_letter_code
_entity_poly.pdbx_strand_id
1 'polypeptide(L)'
;MFTPSQDDVRRFFCETHRKQEAREILTPLEAIARDWLLQHPEYARDFSDIDRALAADYSVEHGAPNPFLHLSMHLSIAEQVSIDQPPGIKAAYLALARRLDGEHAAHHQIMECLGDMLWQSQRSGLPPDGAAYIDCVRRRA
;
A
#
# COMPACT_ATOMS: atom_id res chain seq x y z
N MET A 1 15.26 -2.62 8.88
CA MET A 1 13.97 -2.36 8.25
C MET A 1 12.87 -3.07 9.02
N PHE A 2 11.83 -2.35 9.38
CA PHE A 2 10.70 -2.93 10.11
C PHE A 2 9.83 -3.73 9.15
N THR A 3 9.69 -5.03 9.41
CA THR A 3 8.81 -5.90 8.64
C THR A 3 7.74 -6.45 9.58
N PRO A 4 6.58 -5.78 9.66
CA PRO A 4 5.50 -6.25 10.54
C PRO A 4 4.93 -7.57 10.04
N SER A 5 4.43 -8.40 10.97
CA SER A 5 3.70 -9.60 10.62
C SER A 5 2.35 -9.23 9.97
N GLN A 6 1.71 -10.20 9.30
CA GLN A 6 0.36 -9.99 8.77
C GLN A 6 -0.62 -9.56 9.87
N ASP A 7 -0.52 -10.15 11.05
CA ASP A 7 -1.37 -9.80 12.17
C ASP A 7 -1.13 -8.37 12.63
N ASP A 8 0.13 -7.92 12.68
CA ASP A 8 0.47 -6.55 13.04
C ASP A 8 -0.12 -5.55 12.05
N VAL A 9 -0.05 -5.85 10.75
CA VAL A 9 -0.63 -5.01 9.70
C VAL A 9 -2.14 -4.92 9.87
N ARG A 10 -2.80 -6.04 10.11
CA ARG A 10 -4.26 -6.09 10.29
C ARG A 10 -4.67 -5.30 11.52
N ARG A 11 -3.96 -5.44 12.63
CA ARG A 11 -4.21 -4.66 13.85
C ARG A 11 -4.02 -3.17 13.61
N PHE A 12 -2.97 -2.81 12.89
CA PHE A 12 -2.70 -1.40 12.58
C PHE A 12 -3.85 -0.74 11.82
N PHE A 13 -4.34 -1.36 10.76
CA PHE A 13 -5.45 -0.81 9.97
C PHE A 13 -6.77 -0.82 10.73
N CYS A 14 -7.06 -1.87 11.48
CA CYS A 14 -8.27 -1.92 12.31
C CYS A 14 -8.25 -0.85 13.40
N GLU A 15 -7.10 -0.64 14.05
CA GLU A 15 -6.96 0.40 15.07
C GLU A 15 -7.07 1.80 14.46
N THR A 16 -6.50 2.02 13.28
CA THR A 16 -6.64 3.29 12.55
C THR A 16 -8.10 3.56 12.22
N HIS A 17 -8.82 2.57 11.74
CA HIS A 17 -10.25 2.68 11.47
C HIS A 17 -11.04 3.00 12.73
N ARG A 18 -10.76 2.29 13.83
CA ARG A 18 -11.42 2.52 15.11
C ARG A 18 -11.21 3.96 15.61
N LYS A 19 -9.97 4.44 15.55
CA LYS A 19 -9.64 5.82 15.98
C LYS A 19 -10.33 6.84 15.10
N GLN A 20 -10.40 6.59 13.79
CA GLN A 20 -11.09 7.48 12.86
C GLN A 20 -12.58 7.58 13.20
N GLU A 21 -13.22 6.45 13.46
CA GLU A 21 -14.65 6.42 13.82
C GLU A 21 -14.91 7.10 15.17
N ALA A 22 -13.98 6.91 16.13
CA ALA A 22 -14.08 7.50 17.47
C ALA A 22 -13.56 8.95 17.52
N ARG A 23 -13.02 9.47 16.41
CA ARG A 23 -12.43 10.81 16.32
C ARG A 23 -11.28 11.02 17.31
N GLU A 24 -10.49 9.97 17.52
CA GLU A 24 -9.29 10.04 18.35
C GLU A 24 -8.10 10.55 17.53
N ILE A 25 -7.06 10.99 18.23
CA ILE A 25 -5.85 11.50 17.61
C ILE A 25 -5.10 10.36 16.92
N LEU A 26 -4.73 10.57 15.66
CA LEU A 26 -3.96 9.61 14.86
C LEU A 26 -2.47 9.95 14.92
N THR A 27 -1.62 8.92 14.92
CA THR A 27 -0.20 9.11 14.66
C THR A 27 0.00 9.58 13.22
N PRO A 28 1.17 10.14 12.85
CA PRO A 28 1.42 10.53 11.45
C PRO A 28 1.22 9.38 10.45
N LEU A 29 1.66 8.17 10.80
CA LEU A 29 1.49 7.01 9.93
C LEU A 29 0.01 6.61 9.82
N GLU A 30 -0.71 6.63 10.92
CA GLU A 30 -2.15 6.37 10.92
C GLU A 30 -2.92 7.41 10.11
N ALA A 31 -2.49 8.68 10.13
CA ALA A 31 -3.13 9.72 9.33
C ALA A 31 -2.99 9.45 7.83
N ILE A 32 -1.84 8.99 7.38
CA ILE A 32 -1.63 8.58 5.99
C ILE A 32 -2.51 7.38 5.65
N ALA A 33 -2.53 6.39 6.52
CA ALA A 33 -3.35 5.19 6.35
C ALA A 33 -4.84 5.54 6.29
N ARG A 34 -5.30 6.47 7.13
CA ARG A 34 -6.69 6.93 7.13
C ARG A 34 -7.08 7.51 5.77
N ASP A 35 -6.22 8.31 5.16
CA ASP A 35 -6.52 8.91 3.87
C ASP A 35 -6.79 7.85 2.82
N TRP A 36 -6.03 6.76 2.83
CA TRP A 36 -6.25 5.64 1.90
C TRP A 36 -7.45 4.79 2.28
N LEU A 37 -7.73 4.62 3.58
CA LEU A 37 -8.96 3.96 4.04
C LEU A 37 -10.20 4.69 3.53
N LEU A 38 -10.18 6.02 3.56
CA LEU A 38 -11.32 6.83 3.11
C LEU A 38 -11.52 6.77 1.59
N GLN A 39 -10.48 6.48 0.83
CA GLN A 39 -10.58 6.28 -0.62
C GLN A 39 -11.03 4.86 -0.99
N HIS A 40 -11.15 3.96 0.00
CA HIS A 40 -11.61 2.59 -0.17
C HIS A 40 -12.75 2.27 0.78
N PRO A 41 -13.90 2.97 0.69
CA PRO A 41 -15.03 2.71 1.59
C PRO A 41 -15.58 1.30 1.48
N GLU A 42 -15.33 0.61 0.37
CA GLU A 42 -15.70 -0.79 0.15
C GLU A 42 -15.02 -1.74 1.13
N TYR A 43 -13.91 -1.31 1.75
CA TYR A 43 -13.17 -2.13 2.72
C TYR A 43 -13.55 -1.85 4.17
N ALA A 44 -14.44 -0.90 4.44
CA ALA A 44 -14.77 -0.50 5.82
C ALA A 44 -15.21 -1.68 6.69
N ARG A 45 -15.92 -2.62 6.11
CA ARG A 45 -16.38 -3.82 6.79
C ARG A 45 -15.22 -4.71 7.26
N ASP A 46 -14.16 -4.79 6.47
CA ASP A 46 -13.00 -5.61 6.81
C ASP A 46 -12.21 -5.04 7.99
N PHE A 47 -12.31 -3.75 8.26
CA PHE A 47 -11.56 -3.07 9.32
C PHE A 47 -12.36 -2.85 10.59
N SER A 48 -13.65 -3.18 10.58
CA SER A 48 -14.55 -2.85 11.69
C SER A 48 -14.51 -3.85 12.85
N ASP A 49 -13.93 -5.03 12.65
CA ASP A 49 -13.85 -6.09 13.65
C ASP A 49 -12.48 -6.75 13.59
N ILE A 50 -11.67 -6.50 14.61
CA ILE A 50 -10.29 -6.99 14.66
C ILE A 50 -10.22 -8.53 14.73
N ASP A 51 -11.11 -9.16 15.50
CA ASP A 51 -11.10 -10.62 15.62
C ASP A 51 -11.41 -11.28 14.29
N ARG A 52 -12.37 -10.74 13.56
CA ARG A 52 -12.73 -11.21 12.23
C ARG A 52 -11.59 -10.96 11.25
N ALA A 53 -10.93 -9.80 11.33
CA ALA A 53 -9.81 -9.45 10.47
C ALA A 53 -8.63 -10.39 10.66
N LEU A 54 -8.32 -10.74 11.92
CA LEU A 54 -7.22 -11.66 12.22
C LEU A 54 -7.51 -13.08 11.77
N ALA A 55 -8.78 -13.48 11.76
CA ALA A 55 -9.20 -14.83 11.36
C ALA A 55 -9.46 -14.94 9.86
N ALA A 56 -9.61 -13.84 9.13
CA ALA A 56 -9.97 -13.86 7.73
C ALA A 56 -8.88 -14.48 6.86
N ASP A 57 -9.31 -15.27 5.87
CA ASP A 57 -8.44 -15.91 4.89
C ASP A 57 -8.66 -15.24 3.53
N TYR A 58 -7.65 -14.45 3.11
CA TYR A 58 -7.65 -13.77 1.82
C TYR A 58 -6.75 -14.46 0.79
N SER A 59 -6.55 -15.78 0.94
CA SER A 59 -5.73 -16.53 0.00
C SER A 59 -6.31 -16.49 -1.41
N VAL A 60 -5.46 -16.69 -2.40
CA VAL A 60 -5.87 -16.76 -3.81
C VAL A 60 -6.92 -17.86 -4.03
N GLU A 61 -6.83 -18.94 -3.26
CA GLU A 61 -7.76 -20.08 -3.33
C GLU A 61 -9.19 -19.70 -2.99
N HIS A 62 -9.37 -18.71 -2.12
CA HIS A 62 -10.70 -18.22 -1.72
C HIS A 62 -11.23 -17.12 -2.64
N GLY A 63 -10.40 -16.66 -3.58
CA GLY A 63 -10.80 -15.68 -4.58
C GLY A 63 -11.16 -14.29 -4.05
N ALA A 64 -11.00 -14.05 -2.76
CA ALA A 64 -11.31 -12.76 -2.16
C ALA A 64 -10.10 -11.82 -2.23
N PRO A 65 -10.29 -10.53 -2.57
CA PRO A 65 -9.20 -9.58 -2.50
C PRO A 65 -8.73 -9.38 -1.06
N ASN A 66 -7.44 -9.09 -0.87
CA ASN A 66 -6.90 -8.82 0.45
C ASN A 66 -6.79 -7.29 0.65
N PRO A 67 -7.76 -6.66 1.35
CA PRO A 67 -7.76 -5.22 1.52
C PRO A 67 -6.57 -4.73 2.36
N PHE A 68 -6.07 -5.55 3.28
CA PHE A 68 -4.90 -5.21 4.10
C PHE A 68 -3.64 -5.14 3.24
N LEU A 69 -3.46 -6.08 2.32
CA LEU A 69 -2.34 -6.06 1.38
C LEU A 69 -2.45 -4.84 0.47
N HIS A 70 -3.62 -4.58 -0.08
CA HIS A 70 -3.84 -3.45 -1.00
C HIS A 70 -3.50 -2.12 -0.31
N LEU A 71 -4.00 -1.90 0.90
CA LEU A 71 -3.73 -0.67 1.64
C LEU A 71 -2.28 -0.59 2.11
N SER A 72 -1.65 -1.73 2.43
CA SER A 72 -0.22 -1.78 2.76
C SER A 72 0.63 -1.32 1.57
N MET A 73 0.24 -1.67 0.35
CA MET A 73 0.94 -1.22 -0.85
C MET A 73 0.79 0.30 -1.05
N HIS A 74 -0.41 0.84 -0.84
CA HIS A 74 -0.60 2.30 -0.86
C HIS A 74 0.29 2.98 0.16
N LEU A 75 0.35 2.44 1.37
CA LEU A 75 1.16 3.01 2.46
C LEU A 75 2.65 2.95 2.12
N SER A 76 3.12 1.84 1.58
CA SER A 76 4.51 1.68 1.14
C SER A 76 4.89 2.69 0.07
N ILE A 77 4.03 2.89 -0.92
CA ILE A 77 4.27 3.85 -2.00
C ILE A 77 4.29 5.27 -1.44
N ALA A 78 3.35 5.61 -0.56
CA ALA A 78 3.32 6.92 0.08
C ALA A 78 4.61 7.20 0.86
N GLU A 79 5.12 6.21 1.58
CA GLU A 79 6.39 6.32 2.30
C GLU A 79 7.57 6.48 1.35
N GLN A 80 7.64 5.66 0.29
CA GLN A 80 8.69 5.74 -0.73
C GLN A 80 8.75 7.14 -1.34
N VAL A 81 7.61 7.67 -1.74
CA VAL A 81 7.51 9.01 -2.34
C VAL A 81 7.93 10.07 -1.33
N SER A 82 7.52 9.93 -0.07
CA SER A 82 7.83 10.89 0.99
C SER A 82 9.34 11.05 1.21
N ILE A 83 10.08 9.95 1.17
CA ILE A 83 11.54 9.96 1.43
C ILE A 83 12.38 9.83 0.15
N ASP A 84 11.74 9.75 -0.99
CA ASP A 84 12.37 9.54 -2.30
C ASP A 84 13.28 8.31 -2.31
N GLN A 85 12.75 7.17 -1.86
CA GLN A 85 13.45 5.90 -1.85
C GLN A 85 12.59 4.81 -2.51
N PRO A 86 13.10 4.13 -3.55
CA PRO A 86 14.41 4.30 -4.20
C PRO A 86 14.54 5.65 -4.89
N PRO A 87 15.77 6.17 -5.04
CA PRO A 87 15.98 7.50 -5.61
C PRO A 87 15.32 7.66 -6.97
N GLY A 88 14.53 8.72 -7.13
CA GLY A 88 13.80 9.00 -8.36
C GLY A 88 12.33 8.63 -8.33
N ILE A 89 11.86 7.88 -7.31
CA ILE A 89 10.45 7.49 -7.23
C ILE A 89 9.52 8.69 -7.11
N LYS A 90 9.93 9.71 -6.37
CA LYS A 90 9.09 10.91 -6.19
C LYS A 90 8.83 11.62 -7.53
N ALA A 91 9.87 11.86 -8.30
CA ALA A 91 9.75 12.51 -9.61
C ALA A 91 8.93 11.67 -10.57
N ALA A 92 9.17 10.35 -10.60
CA ALA A 92 8.42 9.43 -11.45
C ALA A 92 6.93 9.38 -11.07
N TYR A 93 6.64 9.37 -9.77
CA TYR A 93 5.27 9.41 -9.26
C TYR A 93 4.55 10.71 -9.66
N LEU A 94 5.21 11.86 -9.49
CA LEU A 94 4.61 13.16 -9.82
C LEU A 94 4.29 13.26 -11.31
N ALA A 95 5.18 12.78 -12.17
CA ALA A 95 4.95 12.74 -13.62
C ALA A 95 3.76 11.86 -13.98
N LEU A 96 3.68 10.68 -13.36
CA LEU A 96 2.59 9.73 -13.61
C LEU A 96 1.26 10.28 -13.10
N ALA A 97 1.24 10.86 -11.89
CA ALA A 97 0.03 11.44 -11.30
C ALA A 97 -0.50 12.60 -12.17
N ARG A 98 0.39 13.39 -12.74
CA ARG A 98 0.03 14.47 -13.65
C ARG A 98 -0.61 13.93 -14.93
N ARG A 99 -0.02 12.90 -15.52
CA ARG A 99 -0.55 12.27 -16.73
C ARG A 99 -1.93 11.66 -16.52
N LEU A 100 -2.12 10.99 -15.38
CA LEU A 100 -3.37 10.31 -15.06
C LEU A 100 -4.40 11.20 -14.38
N ASP A 101 -4.02 12.44 -14.06
CA ASP A 101 -4.86 13.39 -13.33
C ASP A 101 -5.39 12.83 -12.01
N GLY A 102 -4.53 12.16 -11.25
CA GLY A 102 -4.92 11.63 -9.96
C GLY A 102 -3.86 10.80 -9.26
N GLU A 103 -3.78 10.97 -7.94
CA GLU A 103 -2.83 10.23 -7.09
C GLU A 103 -3.22 8.77 -6.95
N HIS A 104 -4.51 8.48 -6.79
CA HIS A 104 -5.00 7.12 -6.62
C HIS A 104 -4.71 6.26 -7.84
N ALA A 105 -4.99 6.81 -9.04
CA ALA A 105 -4.70 6.12 -10.29
C ALA A 105 -3.20 5.88 -10.46
N ALA A 106 -2.37 6.87 -10.08
CA ALA A 106 -0.91 6.72 -10.12
C ALA A 106 -0.44 5.62 -9.17
N HIS A 107 -0.96 5.57 -7.94
CA HIS A 107 -0.63 4.50 -6.99
C HIS A 107 -0.95 3.13 -7.55
N HIS A 108 -2.11 2.96 -8.19
CA HIS A 108 -2.50 1.67 -8.76
C HIS A 108 -1.55 1.22 -9.88
N GLN A 109 -1.07 2.16 -10.72
CA GLN A 109 -0.07 1.84 -11.73
C GLN A 109 1.28 1.48 -11.10
N ILE A 110 1.67 2.21 -10.07
CA ILE A 110 2.93 1.93 -9.34
C ILE A 110 2.85 0.58 -8.63
N MET A 111 1.69 0.19 -8.12
CA MET A 111 1.50 -1.13 -7.49
C MET A 111 1.85 -2.27 -8.44
N GLU A 112 1.53 -2.15 -9.72
CA GLU A 112 1.89 -3.16 -10.70
C GLU A 112 3.40 -3.26 -10.86
N CYS A 113 4.09 -2.12 -10.93
CA CYS A 113 5.55 -2.09 -11.00
C CYS A 113 6.19 -2.63 -9.71
N LEU A 114 5.64 -2.28 -8.56
CA LEU A 114 6.10 -2.75 -7.26
C LEU A 114 5.94 -4.28 -7.15
N GLY A 115 4.78 -4.79 -7.54
CA GLY A 115 4.51 -6.22 -7.56
C GLY A 115 5.48 -6.98 -8.45
N ASP A 116 5.76 -6.44 -9.64
CA ASP A 116 6.73 -7.01 -10.58
C ASP A 116 8.12 -7.07 -9.98
N MET A 117 8.57 -5.98 -9.35
CA MET A 117 9.87 -5.92 -8.70
C MET A 117 10.01 -6.99 -7.62
N LEU A 118 9.00 -7.11 -6.77
CA LEU A 118 8.99 -8.08 -5.67
C LEU A 118 8.95 -9.52 -6.20
N TRP A 119 8.15 -9.77 -7.23
CA TRP A 119 8.05 -11.09 -7.85
C TRP A 119 9.38 -11.51 -8.49
N GLN A 120 10.03 -10.60 -9.23
CA GLN A 120 11.33 -10.87 -9.83
C GLN A 120 12.40 -11.17 -8.77
N SER A 121 12.38 -10.41 -7.68
CA SER A 121 13.29 -10.63 -6.55
C SER A 121 13.09 -12.01 -5.93
N GLN A 122 11.87 -12.43 -5.69
CA GLN A 122 11.56 -13.73 -5.12
C GLN A 122 11.97 -14.87 -6.07
N ARG A 123 11.73 -14.68 -7.37
CA ARG A 123 12.05 -15.69 -8.38
C ARG A 123 13.55 -15.88 -8.58
N SER A 124 14.31 -14.78 -8.59
CA SER A 124 15.76 -14.81 -8.85
C SER A 124 16.60 -15.06 -7.61
N GLY A 125 16.04 -14.84 -6.42
CA GLY A 125 16.79 -14.87 -5.16
C GLY A 125 17.69 -13.66 -4.96
N LEU A 126 17.64 -12.68 -5.87
CA LEU A 126 18.41 -11.44 -5.77
C LEU A 126 17.60 -10.36 -5.04
N PRO A 127 18.27 -9.33 -4.48
CA PRO A 127 17.55 -8.20 -3.88
C PRO A 127 16.64 -7.51 -4.89
N PRO A 128 15.58 -6.80 -4.43
CA PRO A 128 14.71 -6.04 -5.32
C PRO A 128 15.49 -5.00 -6.15
N ASP A 129 15.19 -4.93 -7.44
CA ASP A 129 15.86 -4.02 -8.38
C ASP A 129 15.13 -2.67 -8.41
N GLY A 130 15.58 -1.73 -7.60
CA GLY A 130 14.98 -0.39 -7.52
C GLY A 130 15.09 0.39 -8.83
N ALA A 131 16.18 0.22 -9.58
CA ALA A 131 16.35 0.91 -10.86
C ALA A 131 15.33 0.43 -11.90
N ALA A 132 15.09 -0.88 -11.97
CA ALA A 132 14.07 -1.44 -12.86
C ALA A 132 12.67 -0.99 -12.46
N TYR A 133 12.40 -0.88 -11.16
CA TYR A 133 11.14 -0.38 -10.64
C TYR A 133 10.89 1.07 -11.07
N ILE A 134 11.87 1.95 -10.87
CA ILE A 134 11.77 3.36 -11.29
C ILE A 134 11.56 3.47 -12.80
N ASP A 135 12.27 2.67 -13.57
CA ASP A 135 12.13 2.65 -15.03
C ASP A 135 10.73 2.22 -15.45
N CYS A 136 10.18 1.21 -14.77
CA CYS A 136 8.81 0.76 -14.99
C CYS A 136 7.80 1.90 -14.77
N VAL A 137 7.94 2.64 -13.68
CA VAL A 137 7.05 3.77 -13.37
C VAL A 137 7.20 4.89 -14.42
N ARG A 138 8.45 5.22 -14.79
CA ARG A 138 8.73 6.25 -15.80
C ARG A 138 8.11 5.92 -17.14
N ARG A 139 8.11 4.67 -17.54
CA ARG A 139 7.55 4.25 -18.84
C ARG A 139 6.02 4.40 -18.89
N ARG A 140 5.37 4.47 -17.73
CA ARG A 140 3.92 4.66 -17.63
C ARG A 140 3.51 6.13 -17.54
N ALA A 141 4.49 6.99 -17.30
CA ALA A 141 4.24 8.44 -17.15
C ALA A 141 4.02 9.19 -18.47
#